data_70d107af53cb84eed6ffb52133a723f2
#
_entry.id   70d107af53cb84eed6ffb52133a723f2
#
_cell.length_a   1.000
_cell.length_b   1.000
_cell.length_c   1.000
_cell.angle_alpha   90.00
_cell.angle_beta   90.00
_cell.angle_gamma   90.00
#
_symmetry.space_group_name_H-M   'P 1'
#
loop_
_entity.id
_entity.type
_entity.pdbx_description
1 polymer ?
#
loop_
_entity_poly.entity_id
_entity_poly.type
_entity_poly.pdbx_seq_one_letter_code
_entity_poly.pdbx_strand_id
1 'polypeptide(L)'
;MKYYLDTNVFLRFLIADDARAHEACQELFHLIETHHIKAVTSPLVCAEVVWVLGSFYKFPRSKISDALVVFARSPIAFDSRCDLLAAIEWYAAHPVKFVDALIASHPLLRRKKLTLISYDKDFDRLSVKRIEPREVIDRTAKK
;
A
#
# COMPACT_ATOMS: atom_id res chain seq x y z
N MET A 1 11.39 7.62 -9.07
CA MET A 1 11.09 7.51 -7.64
C MET A 1 10.49 6.15 -7.34
N LYS A 2 10.72 5.67 -6.15
CA LYS A 2 10.23 4.36 -5.68
C LYS A 2 9.28 4.55 -4.49
N TYR A 3 8.14 3.89 -4.54
CA TYR A 3 7.07 4.03 -3.55
C TYR A 3 6.70 2.68 -2.94
N TYR A 4 6.29 2.68 -1.68
CA TYR A 4 5.70 1.51 -1.03
C TYR A 4 4.17 1.63 -1.04
N LEU A 5 3.49 0.59 -1.49
CA LEU A 5 2.02 0.56 -1.59
C LEU A 5 1.41 -0.11 -0.37
N ASP A 6 0.50 0.59 0.29
CA ASP A 6 -0.31 0.08 1.40
C ASP A 6 -1.56 -0.67 0.91
N THR A 7 -2.16 -1.42 1.80
CA THR A 7 -3.35 -2.25 1.56
C THR A 7 -4.51 -1.47 0.93
N ASN A 8 -4.83 -0.28 1.43
CA ASN A 8 -5.97 0.49 0.93
C ASN A 8 -5.81 0.97 -0.51
N VAL A 9 -4.58 1.10 -1.00
CA VAL A 9 -4.32 1.44 -2.41
C VAL A 9 -4.78 0.30 -3.33
N PHE A 10 -4.49 -0.94 -2.98
CA PHE A 10 -4.97 -2.12 -3.70
C PHE A 10 -6.50 -2.25 -3.62
N LEU A 11 -7.07 -2.03 -2.44
CA LEU A 11 -8.52 -2.10 -2.24
C LEU A 11 -9.25 -1.02 -3.04
N ARG A 12 -8.77 0.20 -3.06
CA ARG A 12 -9.36 1.29 -3.87
C ARG A 12 -9.20 1.07 -5.36
N PHE A 13 -8.15 0.39 -5.79
CA PHE A 13 -8.01 -0.04 -7.17
C PHE A 13 -9.07 -1.08 -7.57
N LEU A 14 -9.37 -2.02 -6.68
CA LEU A 14 -10.31 -3.13 -6.94
C LEU A 14 -11.78 -2.74 -6.76
N ILE A 15 -12.08 -1.80 -5.87
CA ILE A 15 -13.43 -1.51 -5.39
C ILE A 15 -13.75 -0.04 -5.60
N ALA A 16 -14.84 0.22 -6.34
CA ALA A 16 -15.26 1.55 -6.72
C ALA A 16 -16.32 2.15 -5.77
N ASP A 17 -16.21 1.89 -4.47
CA ASP A 17 -17.09 2.48 -3.44
C ASP A 17 -16.75 3.94 -3.12
N ASP A 18 -15.54 4.38 -3.46
CA ASP A 18 -15.10 5.77 -3.48
C ASP A 18 -14.58 6.09 -4.88
N ALA A 19 -15.37 6.81 -5.68
CA ALA A 19 -15.08 7.04 -7.09
C ALA A 19 -13.76 7.79 -7.33
N ARG A 20 -13.45 8.80 -6.51
CA ARG A 20 -12.21 9.57 -6.64
C ARG A 20 -10.98 8.74 -6.29
N ALA A 21 -11.05 7.98 -5.21
CA ALA A 21 -9.95 7.10 -4.79
C ALA A 21 -9.74 5.98 -5.80
N HIS A 22 -10.81 5.38 -6.32
CA HIS A 22 -10.75 4.36 -7.35
C HIS A 22 -10.06 4.87 -8.62
N GLU A 23 -10.47 6.02 -9.15
CA GLU A 23 -9.87 6.65 -10.33
C GLU A 23 -8.37 6.96 -10.11
N ALA A 24 -8.03 7.57 -8.97
CA ALA A 24 -6.64 7.89 -8.64
C ALA A 24 -5.78 6.63 -8.52
N CYS A 25 -6.30 5.55 -7.94
CA CYS A 25 -5.57 4.29 -7.86
C CYS A 25 -5.43 3.62 -9.24
N GLN A 26 -6.44 3.69 -10.11
CA GLN A 26 -6.32 3.20 -11.48
C GLN A 26 -5.20 3.92 -12.24
N GLU A 27 -5.15 5.24 -12.14
CA GLU A 27 -4.10 6.06 -12.76
C GLU A 27 -2.72 5.76 -12.16
N LEU A 28 -2.62 5.59 -10.83
CA LEU A 28 -1.39 5.18 -10.16
C LEU A 28 -0.87 3.84 -10.69
N PHE A 29 -1.74 2.83 -10.78
CA PHE A 29 -1.36 1.52 -11.31
C PHE A 29 -0.95 1.59 -12.78
N HIS A 30 -1.58 2.45 -13.58
CA HIS A 30 -1.15 2.70 -14.96
C HIS A 30 0.29 3.28 -15.00
N LEU A 31 0.63 4.21 -14.12
CA LEU A 31 1.99 4.73 -14.02
C LEU A 31 3.02 3.65 -13.61
N ILE A 32 2.61 2.68 -12.80
CA ILE A 32 3.44 1.54 -12.43
C ILE A 32 3.63 0.60 -13.63
N GLU A 33 2.55 0.24 -14.31
CA GLU A 33 2.57 -0.65 -15.49
C GLU A 33 3.41 -0.07 -16.64
N THR A 34 3.36 1.23 -16.82
CA THR A 34 4.13 1.93 -17.85
C THR A 34 5.55 2.33 -17.40
N HIS A 35 5.98 1.86 -16.23
CA HIS A 35 7.30 2.11 -15.65
C HIS A 35 7.66 3.58 -15.41
N HIS A 36 6.66 4.48 -15.33
CA HIS A 36 6.90 5.87 -14.96
C HIS A 36 7.28 6.02 -13.48
N ILE A 37 6.79 5.12 -12.65
CA ILE A 37 7.18 5.02 -11.24
C ILE A 37 7.50 3.56 -10.89
N LYS A 38 8.33 3.39 -9.86
CA LYS A 38 8.65 2.07 -9.29
C LYS A 38 7.86 1.87 -8.00
N ALA A 39 7.28 0.69 -7.85
CA ALA A 39 6.51 0.34 -6.68
C ALA A 39 7.06 -0.91 -5.99
N VAL A 40 6.91 -0.94 -4.68
CA VAL A 40 7.19 -2.08 -3.82
C VAL A 40 6.02 -2.27 -2.86
N THR A 41 5.76 -3.49 -2.48
CA THR A 41 4.81 -3.87 -1.43
C THR A 41 5.34 -5.08 -0.67
N SER A 42 4.53 -5.71 0.16
CA SER A 42 4.93 -6.90 0.91
C SER A 42 3.87 -7.99 0.86
N PRO A 43 4.24 -9.25 1.13
CA PRO A 43 3.27 -10.32 1.32
C PRO A 43 2.27 -10.04 2.46
N LEU A 44 2.67 -9.27 3.47
CA LEU A 44 1.80 -8.82 4.56
C LEU A 44 0.64 -7.97 4.04
N VAL A 45 0.91 -7.04 3.13
CA VAL A 45 -0.14 -6.24 2.46
C VAL A 45 -1.07 -7.15 1.67
N CYS A 46 -0.55 -8.12 0.93
CA CYS A 46 -1.37 -9.10 0.20
C CYS A 46 -2.28 -9.89 1.14
N ALA A 47 -1.76 -10.34 2.28
CA ALA A 47 -2.55 -11.06 3.29
C ALA A 47 -3.70 -10.20 3.83
N GLU A 48 -3.44 -8.92 4.11
CA GLU A 48 -4.48 -7.98 4.55
C GLU A 48 -5.53 -7.73 3.46
N VAL A 49 -5.11 -7.56 2.21
CA VAL A 49 -6.04 -7.43 1.07
C VAL A 49 -6.98 -8.64 0.99
N VAL A 50 -6.43 -9.85 1.07
CA VAL A 50 -7.22 -11.10 1.07
C VAL A 50 -8.23 -11.12 2.21
N TRP A 51 -7.79 -10.78 3.41
CA TRP A 51 -8.65 -10.77 4.59
C TRP A 51 -9.81 -9.78 4.43
N VAL A 52 -9.55 -8.56 3.99
CA VAL A 52 -10.57 -7.53 3.80
C VAL A 52 -11.55 -7.91 2.68
N LEU A 53 -11.06 -8.38 1.54
CA LEU A 53 -11.91 -8.82 0.43
C LEU A 53 -12.83 -9.97 0.83
N GLY A 54 -12.33 -10.93 1.59
CA GLY A 54 -13.13 -12.08 2.05
C GLY A 54 -14.07 -11.73 3.20
N SER A 55 -13.59 -11.04 4.23
CA SER A 55 -14.33 -10.80 5.48
C SER A 55 -15.29 -9.63 5.37
N PHE A 56 -14.91 -8.54 4.74
CA PHE A 56 -15.71 -7.33 4.64
C PHE A 56 -16.54 -7.29 3.36
N TYR A 57 -15.92 -7.47 2.20
CA TYR A 57 -16.59 -7.39 0.90
C TYR A 57 -17.24 -8.71 0.46
N LYS A 58 -16.98 -9.81 1.17
CA LYS A 58 -17.56 -11.13 0.88
C LYS A 58 -17.27 -11.64 -0.53
N PHE A 59 -16.11 -11.32 -1.07
CA PHE A 59 -15.69 -11.84 -2.37
C PHE A 59 -15.43 -13.36 -2.30
N PRO A 60 -15.84 -14.12 -3.32
CA PRO A 60 -15.49 -15.53 -3.41
C PRO A 60 -13.97 -15.70 -3.61
N ARG A 61 -13.45 -16.82 -3.16
CA ARG A 61 -12.02 -17.15 -3.22
C ARG A 61 -11.45 -17.04 -4.63
N SER A 62 -12.19 -17.47 -5.64
CA SER A 62 -11.77 -17.37 -7.05
C SER A 62 -11.53 -15.93 -7.50
N LYS A 63 -12.41 -15.01 -7.13
CA LYS A 63 -12.29 -13.59 -7.46
C LYS A 63 -11.09 -12.95 -6.75
N ILE A 64 -10.86 -13.30 -5.49
CA ILE A 64 -9.68 -12.85 -4.74
C ILE A 64 -8.40 -13.37 -5.40
N SER A 65 -8.36 -14.65 -5.76
CA SER A 65 -7.22 -15.27 -6.43
C SER A 65 -6.89 -14.57 -7.75
N ASP A 66 -7.90 -14.28 -8.57
CA ASP A 66 -7.71 -13.56 -9.84
C ASP A 66 -7.10 -12.18 -9.64
N ALA A 67 -7.56 -11.44 -8.64
CA ALA A 67 -6.99 -10.13 -8.29
C ALA A 67 -5.52 -10.24 -7.87
N LEU A 68 -5.18 -11.23 -7.04
CA LEU A 68 -3.80 -11.46 -6.60
C LEU A 68 -2.88 -11.82 -7.78
N VAL A 69 -3.35 -12.60 -8.74
CA VAL A 69 -2.57 -12.94 -9.95
C VAL A 69 -2.24 -11.67 -10.74
N VAL A 70 -3.19 -10.74 -10.89
CA VAL A 70 -2.93 -9.46 -11.55
C VAL A 70 -1.79 -8.71 -10.84
N PHE A 71 -1.83 -8.60 -9.53
CA PHE A 71 -0.78 -7.92 -8.77
C PHE A 71 0.56 -8.65 -8.83
N ALA A 72 0.56 -9.98 -8.76
CA ALA A 72 1.77 -10.78 -8.83
C ALA A 72 2.48 -10.69 -10.20
N ARG A 73 1.74 -10.44 -11.26
CA ARG A 73 2.26 -10.27 -12.63
C ARG A 73 2.60 -8.83 -12.99
N SER A 74 2.17 -7.87 -12.17
CA SER A 74 2.51 -6.46 -12.37
C SER A 74 3.97 -6.17 -11.99
N PRO A 75 4.57 -5.07 -12.47
CA PRO A 75 5.94 -4.71 -12.13
C PRO A 75 6.09 -4.12 -10.72
N ILE A 76 5.40 -4.70 -9.74
CA ILE A 76 5.52 -4.36 -8.33
C ILE A 76 6.49 -5.34 -7.67
N ALA A 77 7.54 -4.83 -7.04
CA ALA A 77 8.46 -5.65 -6.28
C ALA A 77 7.87 -6.03 -4.91
N PHE A 78 8.22 -7.23 -4.43
CA PHE A 78 7.81 -7.69 -3.10
C PHE A 78 9.01 -7.67 -2.16
N ASP A 79 8.84 -7.02 -1.00
CA ASP A 79 9.87 -6.86 0.02
C ASP A 79 9.24 -7.09 1.40
N SER A 80 9.60 -8.19 2.05
CA SER A 80 9.04 -8.60 3.34
C SER A 80 9.80 -8.08 4.56
N ARG A 81 10.81 -7.23 4.36
CA ARG A 81 11.61 -6.73 5.48
C ARG A 81 10.77 -5.90 6.44
N CYS A 82 10.93 -6.17 7.72
CA CYS A 82 10.34 -5.40 8.81
C CYS A 82 11.27 -5.43 10.03
N ASP A 83 11.09 -4.49 10.93
CA ASP A 83 11.73 -4.46 12.23
C ASP A 83 10.66 -4.72 13.30
N LEU A 84 10.58 -5.96 13.76
CA LEU A 84 9.53 -6.39 14.69
C LEU A 84 9.58 -5.61 16.01
N LEU A 85 10.77 -5.34 16.54
CA LEU A 85 10.91 -4.62 17.80
C LEU A 85 10.40 -3.18 17.67
N ALA A 86 10.74 -2.47 16.58
CA ALA A 86 10.23 -1.14 16.31
C ALA A 86 8.70 -1.14 16.13
N ALA A 87 8.15 -2.15 15.45
CA ALA A 87 6.72 -2.29 15.28
C ALA A 87 5.99 -2.48 16.62
N ILE A 88 6.54 -3.29 17.52
CA ILE A 88 6.01 -3.51 18.87
C ILE A 88 6.03 -2.21 19.67
N GLU A 89 7.12 -1.47 19.64
CA GLU A 89 7.24 -0.19 20.34
C GLU A 89 6.20 0.83 19.86
N TRP A 90 6.01 0.95 18.55
CA TRP A 90 4.98 1.83 17.99
C TRP A 90 3.56 1.39 18.33
N TYR A 91 3.30 0.09 18.26
CA TYR A 91 1.99 -0.46 18.61
C TYR A 91 1.65 -0.21 20.09
N ALA A 92 2.64 -0.32 21.00
CA ALA A 92 2.44 -0.02 22.41
C ALA A 92 2.24 1.48 22.70
N ALA A 93 2.85 2.36 21.90
CA ALA A 93 2.86 3.81 22.14
C ALA A 93 1.73 4.57 21.40
N HIS A 94 1.13 3.99 20.34
CA HIS A 94 0.16 4.66 19.49
C HIS A 94 -1.07 3.79 19.23
N PRO A 95 -2.27 4.40 19.04
CA PRO A 95 -3.51 3.69 18.74
C PRO A 95 -3.56 3.30 17.23
N VAL A 96 -2.60 2.52 16.78
CA VAL A 96 -2.49 2.04 15.39
C VAL A 96 -2.66 0.53 15.34
N LYS A 97 -3.07 -0.01 14.19
CA LYS A 97 -3.10 -1.45 13.99
C LYS A 97 -1.68 -2.01 13.95
N PHE A 98 -1.51 -3.24 14.45
CA PHE A 98 -0.20 -3.88 14.44
C PHE A 98 0.35 -4.10 13.02
N VAL A 99 -0.52 -4.42 12.04
CA VAL A 99 -0.13 -4.55 10.65
C VAL A 99 0.44 -3.25 10.09
N ASP A 100 -0.12 -2.09 10.46
CA ASP A 100 0.37 -0.78 10.04
C ASP A 100 1.74 -0.48 10.67
N ALA A 101 1.90 -0.83 11.94
CA ALA A 101 3.20 -0.72 12.62
C ALA A 101 4.28 -1.61 11.96
N LEU A 102 3.92 -2.82 11.55
CA LEU A 102 4.82 -3.71 10.81
C LEU A 102 5.21 -3.12 9.44
N ILE A 103 4.26 -2.61 8.69
CA ILE A 103 4.51 -1.96 7.39
C ILE A 103 5.46 -0.76 7.59
N ALA A 104 5.12 0.13 8.52
CA ALA A 104 5.93 1.32 8.82
C ALA A 104 7.35 0.98 9.30
N SER A 105 7.55 -0.21 9.88
CA SER A 105 8.85 -0.67 10.35
C SER A 105 9.81 -1.10 9.24
N HIS A 106 9.36 -1.11 7.98
CA HIS A 106 10.23 -1.42 6.85
C HIS A 106 11.46 -0.50 6.85
N PRO A 107 12.69 -1.04 6.74
CA PRO A 107 13.91 -0.23 6.94
C PRO A 107 14.02 1.00 6.04
N LEU A 108 13.55 0.91 4.80
CA LEU A 108 13.61 2.04 3.87
C LEU A 108 12.53 3.09 4.13
N LEU A 109 11.39 2.71 4.68
CA LEU A 109 10.34 3.65 5.13
C LEU A 109 10.83 4.42 6.36
N ARG A 110 11.39 3.71 7.36
CA ARG A 110 11.95 4.34 8.57
C ARG A 110 13.05 5.35 8.25
N ARG A 111 13.90 5.04 7.27
CA ARG A 111 14.98 5.93 6.82
C ARG A 111 14.52 7.00 5.83
N LYS A 112 13.22 7.07 5.54
CA LYS A 112 12.61 7.98 4.55
C LYS A 112 13.22 7.88 3.15
N LYS A 113 13.77 6.71 2.82
CA LYS A 113 14.28 6.37 1.47
C LYS A 113 13.20 5.82 0.55
N LEU A 114 12.08 5.41 1.11
CA LEU A 114 10.82 5.13 0.43
C LEU A 114 9.76 6.07 0.95
N THR A 115 8.81 6.42 0.08
CA THR A 115 7.59 7.12 0.46
C THR A 115 6.44 6.13 0.43
N LEU A 116 5.66 6.08 1.49
CA LEU A 116 4.46 5.25 1.59
C LEU A 116 3.31 5.92 0.85
N ILE A 117 2.65 5.19 -0.03
CA ILE A 117 1.37 5.61 -0.63
C ILE A 117 0.25 4.95 0.17
N SER A 118 -0.53 5.76 0.85
CA SER A 118 -1.66 5.31 1.68
C SER A 118 -2.63 6.44 1.93
N TYR A 119 -3.92 6.11 2.02
CA TYR A 119 -4.96 7.02 2.50
C TYR A 119 -5.06 7.06 4.03
N ASP A 120 -4.43 6.11 4.72
CA ASP A 120 -4.52 5.99 6.17
C ASP A 120 -3.61 6.98 6.89
N LYS A 121 -4.22 7.98 7.53
CA LYS A 121 -3.51 9.02 8.28
C LYS A 121 -2.87 8.53 9.58
N ASP A 122 -3.20 7.32 10.04
CA ASP A 122 -2.55 6.73 11.22
C ASP A 122 -1.05 6.54 11.01
N PHE A 123 -0.60 6.35 9.76
CA PHE A 123 0.83 6.32 9.44
C PHE A 123 1.57 7.63 9.74
N ASP A 124 0.89 8.75 9.78
CA ASP A 124 1.50 10.04 10.13
C ASP A 124 2.02 10.06 11.57
N ARG A 125 1.50 9.17 12.44
CA ARG A 125 1.96 8.97 13.82
C ARG A 125 3.24 8.13 13.93
N LEU A 126 3.63 7.44 12.85
CA LEU A 126 4.71 6.44 12.85
C LEU A 126 6.00 6.95 12.20
N SER A 127 6.14 8.26 12.02
CA SER A 127 7.33 8.92 11.49
C SER A 127 7.76 8.47 10.09
N VAL A 128 6.86 7.88 9.30
CA VAL A 128 7.09 7.56 7.90
C VAL A 128 6.61 8.70 6.99
N LYS A 129 7.24 8.84 5.84
CA LYS A 129 6.77 9.78 4.82
C LYS A 129 5.61 9.15 4.06
N ARG A 130 4.41 9.68 4.24
CA ARG A 130 3.18 9.23 3.59
C ARG A 130 2.69 10.28 2.59
N ILE A 131 2.18 9.83 1.48
CA ILE A 131 1.45 10.64 0.50
C ILE A 131 0.26 9.84 -0.03
N GLU A 132 -0.69 10.53 -0.64
CA GLU A 132 -1.83 9.90 -1.29
C GLU A 132 -1.59 9.69 -2.80
N PRO A 133 -2.31 8.76 -3.46
CA PRO A 133 -2.14 8.48 -4.89
C PRO A 133 -2.18 9.74 -5.77
N ARG A 134 -3.08 10.67 -5.53
CA ARG A 134 -3.21 11.90 -6.34
C ARG A 134 -1.94 12.74 -6.30
N GLU A 135 -1.27 12.82 -5.16
CA GLU A 135 0.00 13.56 -5.06
C GLU A 135 1.11 12.96 -5.92
N VAL A 136 1.15 11.63 -6.04
CA VAL A 136 2.12 10.93 -6.91
C VAL A 136 1.86 11.27 -8.37
N ILE A 137 0.60 11.22 -8.78
CA ILE A 137 0.16 11.54 -10.15
C ILE A 137 0.57 12.97 -10.51
N ASP A 138 0.22 13.93 -9.65
CA ASP A 138 0.51 15.35 -9.87
C ASP A 138 2.03 15.63 -9.96
N ARG A 139 2.83 14.94 -9.14
CA ARG A 139 4.29 15.05 -9.20
C ARG A 139 4.89 14.45 -10.47
N THR A 140 4.28 13.37 -10.98
CA THR A 140 4.75 12.72 -12.20
C THR A 140 4.41 13.53 -13.44
N ALA A 141 3.23 14.16 -13.47
CA ALA A 141 2.79 15.02 -14.57
C ALA A 141 3.62 16.32 -14.74
N LYS A 142 4.29 16.76 -13.67
CA LYS A 142 5.14 17.98 -13.69
C LYS A 142 6.57 17.75 -14.17
N LYS A 143 6.92 16.51 -14.47
CA LYS A 143 8.25 16.13 -14.99
C LYS A 143 8.24 15.97 -16.50
#